data_ecc99385922be0ddf139f95567cde738
#
_entry.id   ecc99385922be0ddf139f95567cde738
#
_cell.length_a   1.000
_cell.length_b   1.000
_cell.length_c   1.000
_cell.angle_alpha   90.00
_cell.angle_beta   90.00
_cell.angle_gamma   90.00
#
_symmetry.space_group_name_H-M   'P 1'
#
loop_
_entity.id
_entity.type
_entity.pdbx_description
1 polymer ?
#
loop_
_entity_poly.entity_id
_entity_poly.type
_entity_poly.pdbx_seq_one_letter_code
_entity_poly.pdbx_strand_id
1 'polypeptide(L)'
;MKILIIEDEKRASDYLSQGLTEHGFSVETALNGTDGLHMAMNGDHDLVILDVMLPGIDGFAVLSALRTASQIPVLMLTARGQTTDKVKGFELGADDYLVKPFQFPELLARVRALLKRGHQTVPDNILRVADLEIDAIKHRAMRAGQRIELSAKEFALLTLLARRTGEVLSRTEIASLVWDINFDSDTNVVEVAIRRLRVKIDEPFEERLIHTVRGVGYVLELSGR
;
A
#
# COMPACT_ATOMS: atom_id res chain seq x y z
N MET A 1 0.79 -14.21 -8.59
CA MET A 1 0.15 -12.94 -8.91
C MET A 1 -0.05 -12.88 -10.40
N LYS A 2 -1.25 -12.48 -10.81
CA LYS A 2 -1.69 -12.50 -12.21
C LYS A 2 -1.86 -11.07 -12.72
N ILE A 3 -1.19 -10.74 -13.82
CA ILE A 3 -1.17 -9.39 -14.40
C ILE A 3 -1.84 -9.44 -15.77
N LEU A 4 -2.75 -8.49 -16.03
CA LEU A 4 -3.30 -8.26 -17.35
C LEU A 4 -2.57 -7.09 -18.02
N ILE A 5 -2.11 -7.28 -19.25
CA ILE A 5 -1.54 -6.22 -20.10
C ILE A 5 -2.53 -5.91 -21.21
N ILE A 6 -2.90 -4.64 -21.36
CA ILE A 6 -3.76 -4.14 -22.44
C ILE A 6 -2.91 -3.16 -23.25
N GLU A 7 -2.38 -3.63 -24.37
CA GLU A 7 -1.43 -2.93 -25.24
C GLU A 7 -1.64 -3.41 -26.67
N ASP A 8 -1.92 -2.52 -27.62
CA ASP A 8 -2.23 -2.88 -29.01
C ASP A 8 -0.99 -3.22 -29.84
N GLU A 9 0.16 -2.69 -29.47
CA GLU A 9 1.41 -3.03 -30.13
C GLU A 9 1.91 -4.42 -29.67
N LYS A 10 1.73 -5.42 -30.52
CA LYS A 10 2.06 -6.81 -30.18
C LYS A 10 3.52 -6.97 -29.67
N ARG A 11 4.49 -6.25 -30.27
CA ARG A 11 5.91 -6.34 -29.85
C ARG A 11 6.09 -5.79 -28.42
N ALA A 12 5.43 -4.69 -28.08
CA ALA A 12 5.49 -4.12 -26.76
C ALA A 12 4.82 -5.06 -25.73
N SER A 13 3.66 -5.59 -26.08
CA SER A 13 2.93 -6.58 -25.27
C SER A 13 3.76 -7.84 -25.02
N ASP A 14 4.38 -8.42 -26.06
CA ASP A 14 5.23 -9.61 -25.96
C ASP A 14 6.48 -9.32 -25.07
N TYR A 15 7.14 -8.17 -25.25
CA TYR A 15 8.28 -7.75 -24.44
C TYR A 15 7.92 -7.62 -22.94
N LEU A 16 6.80 -6.96 -22.62
CA LEU A 16 6.33 -6.80 -21.26
C LEU A 16 5.94 -8.15 -20.64
N SER A 17 5.21 -8.98 -21.41
CA SER A 17 4.78 -10.31 -20.97
C SER A 17 5.97 -11.20 -20.65
N GLN A 18 6.95 -11.26 -21.53
CA GLN A 18 8.16 -12.05 -21.31
C GLN A 18 8.91 -11.57 -20.06
N GLY A 19 9.20 -10.26 -19.96
CA GLY A 19 9.94 -9.71 -18.83
C GLY A 19 9.24 -9.96 -17.49
N LEU A 20 7.91 -9.79 -17.40
CA LEU A 20 7.16 -10.04 -16.18
C LEU A 20 7.10 -11.54 -15.86
N THR A 21 6.97 -12.41 -16.85
CA THR A 21 6.98 -13.87 -16.65
C THR A 21 8.33 -14.35 -16.12
N GLU A 22 9.45 -13.84 -16.63
CA GLU A 22 10.80 -14.13 -16.13
C GLU A 22 10.98 -13.70 -14.66
N HIS A 23 10.17 -12.73 -14.18
CA HIS A 23 10.16 -12.28 -12.79
C HIS A 23 9.09 -12.94 -11.91
N GLY A 24 8.48 -14.05 -12.41
CA GLY A 24 7.59 -14.92 -11.63
C GLY A 24 6.12 -14.49 -11.60
N PHE A 25 5.68 -13.60 -12.49
CA PHE A 25 4.27 -13.23 -12.63
C PHE A 25 3.58 -14.14 -13.67
N SER A 26 2.29 -14.44 -13.47
CA SER A 26 1.42 -14.97 -14.50
C SER A 26 0.87 -13.80 -15.31
N VAL A 27 0.97 -13.85 -16.64
CA VAL A 27 0.61 -12.70 -17.49
C VAL A 27 -0.43 -13.12 -18.52
N GLU A 28 -1.49 -12.34 -18.64
CA GLU A 28 -2.44 -12.37 -19.75
C GLU A 28 -2.35 -11.06 -20.55
N THR A 29 -2.65 -11.14 -21.85
CA THR A 29 -2.54 -9.98 -22.73
C THR A 29 -3.81 -9.80 -23.56
N ALA A 30 -4.21 -8.54 -23.74
CA ALA A 30 -5.25 -8.12 -24.68
C ALA A 30 -4.68 -7.04 -25.61
N LEU A 31 -5.00 -7.14 -26.90
CA LEU A 31 -4.48 -6.23 -27.95
C LEU A 31 -5.43 -5.08 -28.30
N ASN A 32 -6.51 -4.90 -27.55
CA ASN A 32 -7.45 -3.79 -27.68
C ASN A 32 -8.18 -3.54 -26.37
N GLY A 33 -8.77 -2.35 -26.25
CA GLY A 33 -9.45 -1.94 -25.03
C GLY A 33 -10.72 -2.74 -24.70
N THR A 34 -11.47 -3.19 -25.71
CA THR A 34 -12.73 -3.93 -25.49
C THR A 34 -12.48 -5.30 -24.87
N ASP A 35 -11.57 -6.07 -25.47
CA ASP A 35 -11.19 -7.39 -24.93
C ASP A 35 -10.51 -7.24 -23.57
N GLY A 36 -9.63 -6.25 -23.43
CA GLY A 36 -8.95 -5.94 -22.17
C GLY A 36 -9.92 -5.61 -21.05
N LEU A 37 -10.93 -4.77 -21.30
CA LEU A 37 -11.96 -4.46 -20.32
C LEU A 37 -12.76 -5.71 -19.93
N HIS A 38 -13.16 -6.51 -20.91
CA HIS A 38 -13.88 -7.76 -20.64
C HIS A 38 -13.06 -8.72 -19.78
N MET A 39 -11.76 -8.89 -20.07
CA MET A 39 -10.85 -9.72 -19.29
C MET A 39 -10.65 -9.17 -17.88
N ALA A 40 -10.47 -7.85 -17.74
CA ALA A 40 -10.27 -7.19 -16.44
C ALA A 40 -11.51 -7.29 -15.53
N MET A 41 -12.72 -7.29 -16.10
CA MET A 41 -13.97 -7.38 -15.33
C MET A 41 -14.33 -8.81 -14.93
N ASN A 42 -13.94 -9.82 -15.71
CA ASN A 42 -14.32 -11.21 -15.49
C ASN A 42 -13.17 -12.11 -15.00
N GLY A 43 -11.93 -11.60 -14.99
CA GLY A 43 -10.75 -12.32 -14.56
C GLY A 43 -10.39 -12.06 -13.10
N ASP A 44 -9.46 -12.87 -12.60
CA ASP A 44 -8.89 -12.82 -11.25
C ASP A 44 -7.50 -12.16 -11.27
N HIS A 45 -7.38 -11.01 -11.94
CA HIS A 45 -6.11 -10.29 -12.06
C HIS A 45 -5.81 -9.48 -10.80
N ASP A 46 -4.53 -9.44 -10.42
CA ASP A 46 -4.02 -8.67 -9.28
C ASP A 46 -3.61 -7.24 -9.68
N LEU A 47 -3.37 -7.00 -10.98
CA LEU A 47 -2.96 -5.71 -11.54
C LEU A 47 -3.26 -5.64 -13.03
N VAL A 48 -3.61 -4.46 -13.52
CA VAL A 48 -3.74 -4.15 -14.95
C VAL A 48 -2.65 -3.16 -15.36
N ILE A 49 -1.92 -3.47 -16.44
CA ILE A 49 -1.06 -2.53 -17.17
C ILE A 49 -1.84 -2.11 -18.41
N LEU A 50 -2.11 -0.81 -18.57
CA LEU A 50 -3.04 -0.28 -19.54
C LEU A 50 -2.41 0.82 -20.36
N ASP A 51 -2.31 0.62 -21.68
CA ASP A 51 -1.94 1.72 -22.57
C ASP A 51 -3.09 2.73 -22.70
N VAL A 52 -2.73 4.00 -22.72
CA VAL A 52 -3.66 5.10 -23.00
C VAL A 52 -4.12 5.06 -24.46
N MET A 53 -3.20 4.76 -25.38
CA MET A 53 -3.43 4.86 -26.83
C MET A 53 -3.87 3.53 -27.42
N LEU A 54 -5.12 3.14 -27.18
CA LEU A 54 -5.69 1.90 -27.71
C LEU A 54 -6.65 2.19 -28.86
N PRO A 55 -6.75 1.29 -29.85
CA PRO A 55 -7.74 1.40 -30.91
C PRO A 55 -9.15 1.10 -30.41
N GLY A 56 -10.13 1.82 -30.91
CA GLY A 56 -11.53 1.67 -30.54
C GLY A 56 -11.84 2.44 -29.25
N ILE A 57 -11.87 1.75 -28.11
CA ILE A 57 -11.99 2.40 -26.80
C ILE A 57 -10.60 2.68 -26.24
N ASP A 58 -10.34 3.95 -25.92
CA ASP A 58 -9.05 4.37 -25.35
C ASP A 58 -8.85 3.89 -23.91
N GLY A 59 -7.59 3.95 -23.43
CA GLY A 59 -7.27 3.49 -22.07
C GLY A 59 -7.99 4.27 -20.96
N PHE A 60 -8.36 5.53 -21.18
CA PHE A 60 -9.14 6.30 -20.20
C PHE A 60 -10.59 5.81 -20.13
N ALA A 61 -11.19 5.47 -21.26
CA ALA A 61 -12.53 4.89 -21.28
C ALA A 61 -12.54 3.49 -20.63
N VAL A 62 -11.51 2.67 -20.89
CA VAL A 62 -11.32 1.39 -20.22
C VAL A 62 -11.20 1.58 -18.70
N LEU A 63 -10.33 2.50 -18.24
CA LEU A 63 -10.16 2.81 -16.82
C LEU A 63 -11.45 3.26 -16.16
N SER A 64 -12.17 4.21 -16.78
CA SER A 64 -13.43 4.73 -16.27
C SER A 64 -14.49 3.63 -16.12
N ALA A 65 -14.63 2.76 -17.14
CA ALA A 65 -15.55 1.62 -17.08
C ALA A 65 -15.12 0.62 -16.00
N LEU A 66 -13.83 0.30 -15.90
CA LEU A 66 -13.31 -0.63 -14.90
C LEU A 66 -13.58 -0.14 -13.46
N ARG A 67 -13.44 1.17 -13.20
CA ARG A 67 -13.68 1.76 -11.87
C ARG A 67 -15.14 1.73 -11.42
N THR A 68 -16.10 1.51 -12.31
CA THR A 68 -17.48 1.30 -11.90
C THR A 68 -17.72 -0.05 -11.20
N ALA A 69 -16.84 -1.04 -11.45
CA ALA A 69 -17.01 -2.41 -10.96
C ALA A 69 -15.81 -2.96 -10.16
N SER A 70 -14.61 -2.37 -10.28
CA SER A 70 -13.40 -2.92 -9.71
C SER A 70 -12.43 -1.86 -9.21
N GLN A 71 -11.75 -2.17 -8.10
CA GLN A 71 -10.66 -1.38 -7.53
C GLN A 71 -9.28 -2.04 -7.80
N ILE A 72 -9.19 -2.91 -8.79
CA ILE A 72 -7.92 -3.52 -9.18
C ILE A 72 -6.88 -2.43 -9.49
N PRO A 73 -5.63 -2.54 -8.99
CA PRO A 73 -4.59 -1.57 -9.32
C PRO A 73 -4.35 -1.45 -10.83
N VAL A 74 -4.25 -0.22 -11.32
CA VAL A 74 -4.01 0.09 -12.73
C VAL A 74 -2.76 0.95 -12.89
N LEU A 75 -1.77 0.44 -13.63
CA LEU A 75 -0.61 1.17 -14.12
C LEU A 75 -0.87 1.62 -15.55
N MET A 76 -1.01 2.94 -15.75
CA MET A 76 -1.20 3.50 -17.08
C MET A 76 0.14 3.68 -17.82
N LEU A 77 0.22 3.23 -19.06
CA LEU A 77 1.33 3.56 -19.96
C LEU A 77 0.92 4.74 -20.85
N THR A 78 1.76 5.78 -20.92
CA THR A 78 1.41 7.01 -21.66
C THR A 78 2.58 7.52 -22.49
N ALA A 79 2.31 8.16 -23.64
CA ALA A 79 3.35 8.79 -24.44
C ALA A 79 3.91 10.06 -23.78
N ARG A 80 5.16 10.39 -24.09
CA ARG A 80 5.87 11.57 -23.57
C ARG A 80 5.20 12.86 -24.07
N GLY A 81 4.80 13.76 -23.14
CA GLY A 81 4.38 15.13 -23.50
C GLY A 81 2.97 15.54 -23.09
N GLN A 82 2.14 14.64 -22.58
CA GLN A 82 0.76 14.97 -22.19
C GLN A 82 0.63 15.04 -20.66
N THR A 83 1.06 16.16 -20.07
CA THR A 83 0.83 16.43 -18.63
C THR A 83 -0.66 16.44 -18.30
N THR A 84 -1.51 16.85 -19.26
CA THR A 84 -2.97 16.80 -19.18
C THR A 84 -3.50 15.39 -19.00
N ASP A 85 -2.88 14.38 -19.65
CA ASP A 85 -3.33 12.99 -19.54
C ASP A 85 -3.07 12.39 -18.16
N LYS A 86 -1.96 12.77 -17.53
CA LYS A 86 -1.66 12.33 -16.16
C LYS A 86 -2.69 12.86 -15.17
N VAL A 87 -3.04 14.14 -15.25
CA VAL A 87 -4.05 14.76 -14.36
C VAL A 87 -5.40 14.10 -14.58
N LYS A 88 -5.87 14.00 -15.85
CA LYS A 88 -7.10 13.34 -16.21
C LYS A 88 -7.20 11.90 -15.71
N GLY A 89 -6.13 11.15 -15.83
CA GLY A 89 -6.17 9.76 -15.43
C GLY A 89 -6.12 9.56 -13.92
N PHE A 90 -5.41 10.41 -13.14
CA PHE A 90 -5.52 10.39 -11.68
C PHE A 90 -6.94 10.73 -11.21
N GLU A 91 -7.60 11.70 -11.86
CA GLU A 91 -9.00 12.01 -11.62
C GLU A 91 -9.94 10.84 -11.94
N LEU A 92 -9.59 10.02 -12.94
CA LEU A 92 -10.31 8.79 -13.31
C LEU A 92 -9.96 7.58 -12.46
N GLY A 93 -9.01 7.72 -11.51
CA GLY A 93 -8.68 6.67 -10.55
C GLY A 93 -7.57 5.71 -10.97
N ALA A 94 -6.62 6.14 -11.83
CA ALA A 94 -5.39 5.37 -12.04
C ALA A 94 -4.50 5.41 -10.78
N ASP A 95 -3.81 4.30 -10.52
CA ASP A 95 -2.98 4.17 -9.30
C ASP A 95 -1.54 4.63 -9.53
N ASP A 96 -1.02 4.51 -10.76
CA ASP A 96 0.29 5.03 -11.15
C ASP A 96 0.40 5.21 -12.68
N TYR A 97 1.44 5.93 -13.13
CA TYR A 97 1.74 6.25 -14.53
C TYR A 97 3.18 5.97 -14.88
N LEU A 98 3.40 5.42 -16.07
CA LEU A 98 4.73 5.22 -16.63
C LEU A 98 4.78 5.80 -18.05
N VAL A 99 5.73 6.70 -18.27
CA VAL A 99 5.88 7.42 -19.56
C VAL A 99 6.74 6.61 -20.52
N LYS A 100 6.22 6.34 -21.72
CA LYS A 100 7.00 5.75 -22.84
C LYS A 100 7.95 6.80 -23.46
N PRO A 101 9.22 6.46 -23.78
CA PRO A 101 9.87 5.16 -23.55
C PRO A 101 10.35 5.03 -22.09
N PHE A 102 10.24 3.82 -21.53
CA PHE A 102 10.66 3.49 -20.16
C PHE A 102 11.65 2.32 -20.16
N GLN A 103 12.36 2.15 -19.06
CA GLN A 103 13.20 0.99 -18.82
C GLN A 103 12.42 -0.09 -18.08
N PHE A 104 12.59 -1.37 -18.45
CA PHE A 104 11.88 -2.49 -17.80
C PHE A 104 12.06 -2.53 -16.28
N PRO A 105 13.24 -2.27 -15.68
CA PRO A 105 13.39 -2.20 -14.23
C PRO A 105 12.49 -1.14 -13.55
N GLU A 106 12.20 -0.01 -14.21
CA GLU A 106 11.28 1.00 -13.70
C GLU A 106 9.84 0.47 -13.67
N LEU A 107 9.39 -0.15 -14.77
CA LEU A 107 8.09 -0.80 -14.83
C LEU A 107 7.95 -1.86 -13.73
N LEU A 108 8.93 -2.72 -13.58
CA LEU A 108 8.94 -3.79 -12.58
C LEU A 108 8.85 -3.26 -11.14
N ALA A 109 9.57 -2.16 -10.84
CA ALA A 109 9.52 -1.53 -9.53
C ALA A 109 8.12 -0.98 -9.23
N ARG A 110 7.46 -0.33 -10.20
CA ARG A 110 6.08 0.18 -10.07
C ARG A 110 5.06 -0.94 -9.93
N VAL A 111 5.16 -1.99 -10.75
CA VAL A 111 4.33 -3.19 -10.66
C VAL A 111 4.39 -3.79 -9.25
N ARG A 112 5.60 -3.99 -8.70
CA ARG A 112 5.78 -4.51 -7.35
C ARG A 112 5.20 -3.59 -6.28
N ALA A 113 5.36 -2.27 -6.44
CA ALA A 113 4.79 -1.30 -5.51
C ALA A 113 3.26 -1.32 -5.51
N LEU A 114 2.63 -1.41 -6.69
CA LEU A 114 1.19 -1.49 -6.85
C LEU A 114 0.63 -2.81 -6.33
N LEU A 115 1.26 -3.94 -6.64
CA LEU A 115 0.86 -5.25 -6.12
C LEU A 115 0.97 -5.32 -4.60
N LYS A 116 2.00 -4.70 -4.01
CA LYS A 116 2.10 -4.59 -2.55
C LYS A 116 0.96 -3.77 -1.96
N ARG A 117 0.47 -2.74 -2.66
CA ARG A 117 -0.72 -1.95 -2.26
C ARG A 117 -2.02 -2.73 -2.52
N GLY A 118 -2.13 -3.44 -3.63
CA GLY A 118 -3.32 -4.21 -4.04
C GLY A 118 -3.59 -5.45 -3.20
N HIS A 119 -2.55 -6.08 -2.63
CA HIS A 119 -2.69 -7.12 -1.61
C HIS A 119 -2.94 -6.60 -0.20
N GLN A 120 -2.85 -5.30 0.00
CA GLN A 120 -3.62 -4.69 1.07
C GLN A 120 -5.09 -4.70 0.58
N THR A 121 -5.77 -5.85 0.79
CA THR A 121 -7.23 -5.90 0.93
C THR A 121 -7.68 -4.56 1.49
N VAL A 122 -8.66 -3.86 0.85
CA VAL A 122 -9.31 -2.60 1.27
C VAL A 122 -8.49 -2.00 2.40
N PRO A 123 -7.83 -0.83 2.30
CA PRO A 123 -6.98 -0.42 3.40
C PRO A 123 -7.81 -0.70 4.64
N ASP A 124 -7.42 -1.72 5.40
CA ASP A 124 -7.99 -1.88 6.71
C ASP A 124 -7.50 -0.62 7.39
N ASN A 125 -8.31 0.45 7.24
CA ASN A 125 -8.10 1.69 7.98
C ASN A 125 -8.08 1.37 9.46
N ILE A 126 -8.40 0.11 9.76
CA ILE A 126 -8.41 -0.52 11.07
C ILE A 126 -7.26 -1.54 11.10
N LEU A 127 -6.14 -1.12 11.68
CA LEU A 127 -5.07 -2.05 12.03
C LEU A 127 -5.54 -2.89 13.21
N ARG A 128 -5.35 -4.22 13.12
CA ARG A 128 -5.73 -5.15 14.20
C ARG A 128 -4.51 -5.89 14.71
N VAL A 129 -4.33 -5.83 16.04
CA VAL A 129 -3.32 -6.62 16.75
C VAL A 129 -3.99 -7.22 17.99
N ALA A 130 -4.25 -8.50 17.97
CA ALA A 130 -5.08 -9.18 18.98
C ALA A 130 -6.46 -8.49 19.12
N ASP A 131 -6.79 -7.98 20.29
CA ASP A 131 -8.02 -7.26 20.62
C ASP A 131 -7.93 -5.73 20.43
N LEU A 132 -6.77 -5.23 19.95
CA LEU A 132 -6.54 -3.82 19.63
C LEU A 132 -6.95 -3.54 18.17
N GLU A 133 -7.79 -2.52 17.98
CA GLU A 133 -8.21 -2.00 16.69
C GLU A 133 -7.85 -0.52 16.57
N ILE A 134 -7.21 -0.11 15.48
CA ILE A 134 -6.79 1.28 15.23
C ILE A 134 -7.36 1.73 13.88
N ASP A 135 -8.36 2.61 13.90
CA ASP A 135 -8.86 3.28 12.69
C ASP A 135 -7.96 4.49 12.37
N ALA A 136 -7.06 4.29 11.41
CA ALA A 136 -6.06 5.30 11.04
C ALA A 136 -6.68 6.55 10.39
N ILE A 137 -7.85 6.42 9.72
CA ILE A 137 -8.55 7.56 9.10
C ILE A 137 -9.32 8.35 10.15
N LYS A 138 -10.09 7.67 11.01
CA LYS A 138 -10.89 8.34 12.02
C LYS A 138 -10.09 8.74 13.25
N HIS A 139 -8.79 8.45 13.29
CA HIS A 139 -7.91 8.66 14.45
C HIS A 139 -8.50 8.09 15.75
N ARG A 140 -8.96 6.84 15.70
CA ARG A 140 -9.60 6.14 16.82
C ARG A 140 -8.86 4.85 17.12
N ALA A 141 -8.67 4.57 18.41
CA ALA A 141 -8.19 3.29 18.90
C ALA A 141 -9.22 2.67 19.83
N MET A 142 -9.39 1.35 19.71
CA MET A 142 -10.25 0.56 20.58
C MET A 142 -9.48 -0.68 21.03
N ARG A 143 -9.68 -1.12 22.27
CA ARG A 143 -9.14 -2.38 22.77
C ARG A 143 -10.23 -3.13 23.55
N ALA A 144 -10.42 -4.41 23.23
CA ALA A 144 -11.52 -5.23 23.79
C ALA A 144 -12.89 -4.52 23.70
N GLY A 145 -13.18 -3.80 22.61
CA GLY A 145 -14.39 -3.03 22.40
C GLY A 145 -14.46 -1.70 23.17
N GLN A 146 -13.47 -1.35 23.98
CA GLN A 146 -13.39 -0.08 24.71
C GLN A 146 -12.60 0.97 23.93
N ARG A 147 -13.12 2.19 23.87
CA ARG A 147 -12.44 3.31 23.21
C ARG A 147 -11.27 3.79 24.06
N ILE A 148 -10.12 3.96 23.42
CA ILE A 148 -8.90 4.46 24.04
C ILE A 148 -8.67 5.92 23.62
N GLU A 149 -8.59 6.83 24.59
CA GLU A 149 -8.32 8.24 24.33
C GLU A 149 -6.81 8.47 24.27
N LEU A 150 -6.33 8.79 23.07
CA LEU A 150 -4.92 9.03 22.78
C LEU A 150 -4.70 10.47 22.31
N SER A 151 -3.58 11.06 22.72
CA SER A 151 -3.09 12.29 22.10
C SER A 151 -2.59 12.01 20.67
N ALA A 152 -2.41 13.05 19.84
CA ALA A 152 -1.95 12.89 18.47
C ALA A 152 -0.60 12.13 18.37
N LYS A 153 0.33 12.38 19.30
CA LYS A 153 1.64 11.70 19.32
C LYS A 153 1.55 10.25 19.82
N GLU A 154 0.70 9.99 20.82
CA GLU A 154 0.44 8.61 21.27
C GLU A 154 -0.24 7.79 20.16
N PHE A 155 -1.19 8.40 19.42
CA PHE A 155 -1.85 7.76 18.28
C PHE A 155 -0.87 7.47 17.15
N ALA A 156 0.01 8.41 16.81
CA ALA A 156 1.05 8.22 15.80
C ALA A 156 2.02 7.10 16.19
N LEU A 157 2.45 7.07 17.46
CA LEU A 157 3.32 6.01 17.99
C LEU A 157 2.64 4.64 17.94
N LEU A 158 1.40 4.55 18.39
CA LEU A 158 0.63 3.31 18.37
C LEU A 158 0.42 2.79 16.94
N THR A 159 0.07 3.71 16.02
CA THR A 159 -0.12 3.38 14.60
C THR A 159 1.18 2.90 13.94
N LEU A 160 2.32 3.54 14.27
CA LEU A 160 3.63 3.11 13.79
C LEU A 160 3.95 1.68 14.24
N LEU A 161 3.81 1.40 15.54
CA LEU A 161 4.06 0.08 16.11
C LEU A 161 3.12 -0.99 15.53
N ALA A 162 1.84 -0.66 15.35
CA ALA A 162 0.84 -1.58 14.81
C ALA A 162 1.06 -1.90 13.32
N ARG A 163 1.54 -0.95 12.53
CA ARG A 163 1.91 -1.19 11.12
C ARG A 163 3.13 -2.11 10.98
N ARG A 164 3.95 -2.18 12.00
CA ARG A 164 5.16 -3.01 12.08
C ARG A 164 5.07 -4.03 13.20
N THR A 165 3.89 -4.66 13.33
CA THR A 165 3.64 -5.71 14.32
C THR A 165 4.67 -6.82 14.22
N GLY A 166 5.28 -7.23 15.35
CA GLY A 166 6.32 -8.24 15.41
C GLY A 166 7.74 -7.74 15.05
N GLU A 167 7.87 -6.49 14.61
CA GLU A 167 9.17 -5.87 14.29
C GLU A 167 9.67 -5.04 15.48
N VAL A 168 10.94 -5.23 15.85
CA VAL A 168 11.57 -4.44 16.92
C VAL A 168 12.04 -3.11 16.36
N LEU A 169 11.44 -2.01 16.79
CA LEU A 169 11.82 -0.66 16.40
C LEU A 169 12.77 -0.06 17.43
N SER A 170 13.90 0.49 16.96
CA SER A 170 14.86 1.18 17.83
C SER A 170 14.28 2.50 18.36
N ARG A 171 14.79 2.97 19.51
CA ARG A 171 14.40 4.28 20.08
C ARG A 171 14.64 5.43 19.11
N THR A 172 15.76 5.41 18.43
CA THR A 172 16.15 6.41 17.43
C THR A 172 15.20 6.44 16.25
N GLU A 173 14.85 5.27 15.73
CA GLU A 173 13.90 5.14 14.63
C GLU A 173 12.50 5.64 15.02
N ILE A 174 12.01 5.26 16.20
CA ILE A 174 10.74 5.75 16.74
C ILE A 174 10.77 7.27 16.92
N ALA A 175 11.83 7.85 17.48
CA ALA A 175 11.99 9.29 17.67
C ALA A 175 11.96 10.05 16.34
N SER A 176 12.67 9.56 15.33
CA SER A 176 12.70 10.13 13.99
C SER A 176 11.33 10.08 13.33
N LEU A 177 10.65 8.93 13.34
CA LEU A 177 9.40 8.74 12.61
C LEU A 177 8.18 9.40 13.27
N VAL A 178 8.18 9.58 14.59
CA VAL A 178 7.03 10.14 15.32
C VAL A 178 7.22 11.61 15.68
N TRP A 179 8.44 12.04 15.97
CA TRP A 179 8.72 13.42 16.44
C TRP A 179 9.56 14.26 15.48
N ASP A 180 10.05 13.65 14.38
CA ASP A 180 10.95 14.33 13.42
C ASP A 180 12.25 14.84 14.08
N ILE A 181 12.72 14.12 15.10
CA ILE A 181 13.93 14.49 15.87
C ILE A 181 15.12 13.70 15.31
N ASN A 182 16.10 14.45 14.76
CA ASN A 182 17.38 13.92 14.35
C ASN A 182 18.35 13.87 15.54
N PHE A 183 18.81 12.71 15.88
CA PHE A 183 19.98 12.11 16.53
C PHE A 183 20.61 12.68 17.81
N ASP A 184 20.44 13.89 18.29
CA ASP A 184 21.34 14.40 19.35
C ASP A 184 20.74 14.89 20.67
N SER A 185 19.45 14.78 20.90
CA SER A 185 18.90 15.13 22.20
C SER A 185 17.60 14.39 22.54
N ASP A 186 17.61 13.74 23.69
CA ASP A 186 16.46 13.18 24.40
C ASP A 186 15.74 11.96 23.81
N THR A 187 16.40 10.79 23.81
CA THR A 187 15.74 9.48 23.71
C THR A 187 14.69 9.24 24.81
N ASN A 188 14.68 10.05 25.85
CA ASN A 188 13.70 10.03 26.96
C ASN A 188 12.27 10.29 26.48
N VAL A 189 12.07 11.02 25.37
CA VAL A 189 10.73 11.29 24.84
C VAL A 189 10.00 10.00 24.43
N VAL A 190 10.72 9.05 23.84
CA VAL A 190 10.19 7.75 23.44
C VAL A 190 9.80 6.92 24.66
N GLU A 191 10.65 6.85 25.68
CA GLU A 191 10.40 6.09 26.91
C GLU A 191 9.17 6.62 27.64
N VAL A 192 9.05 7.94 27.76
CA VAL A 192 7.89 8.61 28.37
C VAL A 192 6.62 8.30 27.55
N ALA A 193 6.69 8.40 26.23
CA ALA A 193 5.54 8.11 25.37
C ALA A 193 5.12 6.64 25.44
N ILE A 194 6.05 5.70 25.40
CA ILE A 194 5.76 4.27 25.58
C ILE A 194 5.14 3.98 26.95
N ARG A 195 5.67 4.60 28.01
CA ARG A 195 5.06 4.46 29.35
C ARG A 195 3.62 4.95 29.38
N ARG A 196 3.35 6.15 28.85
CA ARG A 196 1.98 6.71 28.77
C ARG A 196 1.06 5.84 27.93
N LEU A 197 1.59 5.32 26.83
CA LEU A 197 0.81 4.46 25.96
C LEU A 197 0.45 3.14 26.66
N ARG A 198 1.39 2.50 27.38
CA ARG A 198 1.15 1.29 28.17
C ARG A 198 0.09 1.48 29.25
N VAL A 199 0.09 2.61 29.95
CA VAL A 199 -0.96 2.93 30.94
C VAL A 199 -2.35 2.88 30.31
N LYS A 200 -2.49 3.23 29.03
CA LYS A 200 -3.78 3.28 28.33
C LYS A 200 -4.16 1.98 27.63
N ILE A 201 -3.17 1.29 27.04
CA ILE A 201 -3.46 0.13 26.20
C ILE A 201 -3.03 -1.21 26.79
N ASP A 202 -2.21 -1.24 27.83
CA ASP A 202 -1.74 -2.48 28.45
C ASP A 202 -2.23 -2.65 29.91
N GLU A 203 -2.10 -1.64 30.74
CA GLU A 203 -2.43 -1.76 32.19
C GLU A 203 -3.92 -2.10 32.46
N PRO A 204 -4.90 -1.59 31.68
CA PRO A 204 -6.30 -1.95 31.90
C PRO A 204 -6.69 -3.36 31.42
N PHE A 205 -5.80 -4.08 30.73
CA PHE A 205 -6.07 -5.34 30.06
C PHE A 205 -5.15 -6.46 30.54
N GLU A 206 -5.61 -7.72 30.43
CA GLU A 206 -4.85 -8.87 30.90
C GLU A 206 -3.57 -9.10 30.11
N GLU A 207 -3.63 -8.92 28.79
CA GLU A 207 -2.49 -9.17 27.92
C GLU A 207 -1.78 -7.86 27.53
N ARG A 208 -0.46 -7.85 27.65
CA ARG A 208 0.36 -6.73 27.19
C ARG A 208 0.71 -6.91 25.74
N LEU A 209 0.61 -5.83 24.96
CA LEU A 209 0.95 -5.83 23.55
C LEU A 209 2.29 -5.10 23.28
N ILE A 210 2.67 -4.11 24.09
CA ILE A 210 3.94 -3.40 23.91
C ILE A 210 5.03 -4.04 24.76
N HIS A 211 6.03 -4.64 24.11
CA HIS A 211 7.17 -5.26 24.76
C HIS A 211 8.44 -4.44 24.60
N THR A 212 9.35 -4.58 25.58
CA THR A 212 10.67 -3.95 25.54
C THR A 212 11.70 -5.02 25.20
N VAL A 213 12.43 -4.80 24.13
CA VAL A 213 13.62 -5.59 23.80
C VAL A 213 14.83 -4.85 24.37
N ARG A 214 15.40 -5.40 25.46
CA ARG A 214 16.48 -4.74 26.21
C ARG A 214 17.66 -4.42 25.29
N GLY A 215 18.16 -3.18 25.37
CA GLY A 215 19.27 -2.72 24.55
C GLY A 215 18.94 -2.39 23.08
N VAL A 216 17.74 -2.75 22.59
CA VAL A 216 17.34 -2.57 21.19
C VAL A 216 16.21 -1.54 21.06
N GLY A 217 15.02 -1.82 21.59
CA GLY A 217 13.88 -0.95 21.38
C GLY A 217 12.55 -1.53 21.87
N TYR A 218 11.51 -1.34 21.08
CA TYR A 218 10.15 -1.74 21.41
C TYR A 218 9.50 -2.48 20.25
N VAL A 219 8.61 -3.40 20.58
CA VAL A 219 7.81 -4.18 19.62
C VAL A 219 6.36 -4.22 20.09
N LEU A 220 5.40 -4.20 19.15
CA LEU A 220 3.98 -4.46 19.40
C LEU A 220 3.64 -5.84 18.86
N GLU A 221 3.27 -6.75 19.73
CA GLU A 221 2.87 -8.11 19.35
C GLU A 221 2.07 -8.78 20.48
N LEU A 222 1.31 -9.81 20.15
CA LEU A 222 0.76 -10.71 21.14
C LEU A 222 1.88 -11.65 21.59
N SER A 223 2.19 -11.68 22.89
CA SER A 223 3.17 -12.64 23.42
C SER A 223 2.68 -14.06 23.14
N GLY A 224 3.38 -14.78 22.26
CA GLY A 224 3.15 -16.23 22.10
C GLY A 224 3.41 -16.95 23.43
N ARG A 225 2.47 -17.79 23.84
CA ARG A 225 2.68 -18.77 24.89
C ARG A 225 3.66 -19.83 24.46
#